data_34aab1377e4ee9d4e43daaf0f3abf350
#
_entry.id   34aab1377e4ee9d4e43daaf0f3abf350
#
_cell.length_a   1.000
_cell.length_b   1.000
_cell.length_c   1.000
_cell.angle_alpha   90.00
_cell.angle_beta   90.00
_cell.angle_gamma   90.00
#
_symmetry.space_group_name_H-M   'P 1'
#
loop_
_entity.id
_entity.type
_entity.pdbx_description
1 polymer ?
#
loop_
_entity_poly.entity_id
_entity_poly.type
_entity_poly.pdbx_seq_one_letter_code
_entity_poly.pdbx_strand_id
1 'polypeptide(L)'
;MIIKESLKTADKDVATAASRVQDLITYGASHPNGEFVSQETLDKSELKDAIDFYNNYASPKNAYLVILGDVNFEEIKERVTKLFSAWESKEVVSKSFPKPTNPENTEIIFVDMPNGVQAVVSVINTIDFNKKEPDYFSALVANRILGGGGAGRLFNNLREEKGWTYGSYSGISESYKTKGYFIAQAQVRNEVADSAAVELLKELD
;
A
#
# COMPACT_ATOMS: atom_id res chain seq x y z
N MET A 1 -7.14 10.89 21.05
CA MET A 1 -8.61 10.74 20.95
C MET A 1 -9.05 10.41 19.52
N ILE A 2 -8.67 11.20 18.52
CA ILE A 2 -9.11 11.01 17.10
C ILE A 2 -8.73 9.63 16.54
N ILE A 3 -7.48 9.19 16.72
CA ILE A 3 -7.02 7.88 16.18
C ILE A 3 -7.80 6.72 16.78
N LYS A 4 -8.08 6.75 18.09
CA LYS A 4 -8.85 5.69 18.75
C LYS A 4 -10.29 5.55 18.21
N GLU A 5 -10.93 6.67 17.91
CA GLU A 5 -12.27 6.63 17.31
C GLU A 5 -12.26 6.15 15.87
N SER A 6 -11.26 6.57 15.07
CA SER A 6 -11.12 6.06 13.70
C SER A 6 -10.81 4.55 13.66
N LEU A 7 -10.05 4.00 14.61
CA LEU A 7 -9.82 2.57 14.69
C LEU A 7 -11.11 1.76 14.96
N LYS A 8 -11.97 2.24 15.86
CA LYS A 8 -13.27 1.57 16.13
C LYS A 8 -14.18 1.53 14.90
N THR A 9 -14.12 2.55 14.06
CA THR A 9 -14.87 2.59 12.80
C THR A 9 -14.21 1.68 11.75
N ALA A 10 -12.89 1.70 11.67
CA ALA A 10 -12.09 0.89 10.74
C ALA A 10 -12.32 -0.61 10.93
N ASP A 11 -12.48 -1.08 12.16
CA ASP A 11 -12.74 -2.50 12.47
C ASP A 11 -14.12 -3.01 11.98
N LYS A 12 -15.02 -2.10 11.58
CA LYS A 12 -16.34 -2.40 11.01
C LYS A 12 -16.42 -2.14 9.51
N ASP A 13 -15.36 -1.63 8.92
CA ASP A 13 -15.30 -1.28 7.50
C ASP A 13 -14.66 -2.42 6.70
N VAL A 14 -15.43 -2.98 5.76
CA VAL A 14 -15.01 -4.13 4.95
C VAL A 14 -13.78 -3.82 4.10
N ALA A 15 -13.69 -2.62 3.54
CA ALA A 15 -12.54 -2.24 2.72
C ALA A 15 -11.26 -2.11 3.56
N THR A 16 -11.36 -1.56 4.77
CA THR A 16 -10.23 -1.47 5.70
C THR A 16 -9.79 -2.86 6.17
N ALA A 17 -10.72 -3.74 6.50
CA ALA A 17 -10.41 -5.12 6.86
C ALA A 17 -9.70 -5.85 5.71
N ALA A 18 -10.22 -5.73 4.49
CA ALA A 18 -9.60 -6.29 3.30
C ALA A 18 -8.17 -5.78 3.08
N SER A 19 -7.95 -4.46 3.18
CA SER A 19 -6.60 -3.86 3.03
C SER A 19 -5.61 -4.42 4.07
N ARG A 20 -6.00 -4.52 5.33
CA ARG A 20 -5.14 -5.09 6.39
C ARG A 20 -4.76 -6.54 6.11
N VAL A 21 -5.73 -7.34 5.66
CA VAL A 21 -5.47 -8.73 5.30
C VAL A 21 -4.58 -8.81 4.06
N GLN A 22 -4.83 -8.00 3.03
CA GLN A 22 -4.00 -7.92 1.83
C GLN A 22 -2.55 -7.61 2.19
N ASP A 23 -2.30 -6.60 3.02
CA ASP A 23 -0.96 -6.23 3.46
C ASP A 23 -0.29 -7.37 4.24
N LEU A 24 -1.03 -8.01 5.16
CA LEU A 24 -0.54 -9.12 5.97
C LEU A 24 -0.15 -10.33 5.12
N ILE A 25 -0.99 -10.74 4.17
CA ILE A 25 -0.71 -11.90 3.29
C ILE A 25 0.39 -11.59 2.28
N THR A 26 0.48 -10.33 1.83
CA THR A 26 1.49 -9.90 0.85
C THR A 26 2.88 -9.84 1.47
N TYR A 27 3.00 -9.29 2.66
CA TYR A 27 4.30 -8.99 3.28
C TYR A 27 4.63 -9.87 4.48
N GLY A 28 3.64 -10.47 5.12
CA GLY A 28 3.81 -11.24 6.35
C GLY A 28 3.83 -10.37 7.61
N ALA A 29 3.50 -10.96 8.76
CA ALA A 29 3.37 -10.28 10.05
C ALA A 29 4.68 -9.71 10.61
N SER A 30 5.83 -10.15 10.12
CA SER A 30 7.15 -9.68 10.55
C SER A 30 7.73 -8.57 9.67
N HIS A 31 7.00 -8.14 8.64
CA HIS A 31 7.41 -7.09 7.72
C HIS A 31 6.66 -5.78 8.03
N PRO A 32 7.32 -4.61 8.03
CA PRO A 32 6.67 -3.33 8.35
C PRO A 32 5.42 -3.01 7.50
N ASN A 33 5.41 -3.46 6.24
CA ASN A 33 4.26 -3.25 5.35
C ASN A 33 3.11 -4.23 5.62
N GLY A 34 3.33 -5.31 6.39
CA GLY A 34 2.28 -6.24 6.81
C GLY A 34 1.70 -5.93 8.19
N GLU A 35 2.23 -4.90 8.87
CA GLU A 35 1.73 -4.44 10.16
C GLU A 35 0.62 -3.41 9.99
N PHE A 36 -0.29 -3.36 10.95
CA PHE A 36 -1.31 -2.31 11.02
C PHE A 36 -1.48 -1.80 12.46
N VAL A 37 -1.92 -0.57 12.58
CA VAL A 37 -2.19 0.04 13.88
C VAL A 37 -3.46 -0.57 14.48
N SER A 38 -3.34 -1.14 15.67
CA SER A 38 -4.47 -1.64 16.47
C SER A 38 -4.67 -0.79 17.73
N GLN A 39 -5.82 -0.96 18.40
CA GLN A 39 -6.06 -0.31 19.69
C GLN A 39 -5.00 -0.73 20.73
N GLU A 40 -4.61 -2.01 20.71
CA GLU A 40 -3.60 -2.56 21.61
C GLU A 40 -2.22 -1.93 21.39
N THR A 41 -1.76 -1.85 20.13
CA THR A 41 -0.46 -1.24 19.81
C THR A 41 -0.45 0.24 20.11
N LEU A 42 -1.57 0.94 19.86
CA LEU A 42 -1.70 2.37 20.19
C LEU A 42 -1.68 2.62 21.71
N ASP A 43 -2.33 1.77 22.49
CA ASP A 43 -2.36 1.91 23.95
C ASP A 43 -1.01 1.63 24.62
N LYS A 44 -0.14 0.85 23.96
CA LYS A 44 1.23 0.57 24.41
C LYS A 44 2.24 1.62 23.95
N SER A 45 1.88 2.48 22.99
CA SER A 45 2.81 3.50 22.45
C SER A 45 2.98 4.66 23.41
N GLU A 46 4.23 5.01 23.69
CA GLU A 46 4.62 6.09 24.59
C GLU A 46 5.43 7.16 23.86
N LEU A 47 5.52 8.36 24.45
CA LEU A 47 6.36 9.43 23.91
C LEU A 47 7.84 8.98 23.77
N LYS A 48 8.29 8.11 24.67
CA LYS A 48 9.64 7.54 24.61
C LYS A 48 9.89 6.82 23.29
N ASP A 49 8.93 6.07 22.78
CA ASP A 49 9.08 5.33 21.52
C ASP A 49 9.32 6.27 20.33
N ALA A 50 8.59 7.40 20.29
CA ALA A 50 8.80 8.43 19.27
C ALA A 50 10.18 9.10 19.39
N ILE A 51 10.64 9.38 20.63
CA ILE A 51 11.97 9.94 20.89
C ILE A 51 13.05 8.92 20.47
N ASP A 52 12.90 7.67 20.83
CA ASP A 52 13.84 6.61 20.48
C ASP A 52 13.88 6.39 18.97
N PHE A 53 12.72 6.42 18.29
CA PHE A 53 12.65 6.34 16.83
C PHE A 53 13.43 7.51 16.19
N TYR A 54 13.16 8.75 16.61
CA TYR A 54 13.89 9.90 16.11
C TYR A 54 15.39 9.78 16.33
N ASN A 55 15.78 9.40 17.56
CA ASN A 55 17.19 9.24 17.91
C ASN A 55 17.89 8.14 17.13
N ASN A 56 17.23 7.08 16.75
CA ASN A 56 17.83 5.95 16.04
C ASN A 56 17.82 6.13 14.50
N TYR A 57 16.83 6.83 13.96
CA TYR A 57 16.58 6.81 12.51
C TYR A 57 16.67 8.17 11.83
N ALA A 58 16.58 9.30 12.53
CA ALA A 58 16.70 10.62 11.93
C ALA A 58 18.16 11.11 11.99
N SER A 59 18.77 11.35 10.84
CA SER A 59 20.15 11.82 10.73
C SER A 59 20.32 12.58 9.41
N PRO A 60 21.20 13.61 9.34
CA PRO A 60 21.57 14.23 8.07
C PRO A 60 22.08 13.25 7.02
N LYS A 61 22.67 12.10 7.44
CA LYS A 61 23.16 11.06 6.51
C LYS A 61 22.08 10.37 5.69
N ASN A 62 20.84 10.35 6.17
CA ASN A 62 19.70 9.74 5.46
C ASN A 62 18.57 10.73 5.15
N ALA A 63 18.86 12.04 5.24
CA ALA A 63 17.92 13.09 4.94
C ALA A 63 18.19 13.72 3.58
N TYR A 64 17.14 14.03 2.84
CA TYR A 64 17.17 14.77 1.59
C TYR A 64 16.25 15.97 1.72
N LEU A 65 16.77 17.17 1.42
CA LEU A 65 15.97 18.38 1.34
C LEU A 65 15.87 18.84 -0.11
N VAL A 66 14.66 18.89 -0.62
CA VAL A 66 14.37 19.39 -1.97
C VAL A 66 13.63 20.71 -1.84
N ILE A 67 14.14 21.77 -2.47
CA ILE A 67 13.50 23.09 -2.53
C ILE A 67 13.22 23.41 -3.98
N LEU A 68 11.96 23.65 -4.30
CA LEU A 68 11.50 23.97 -5.65
C LEU A 68 10.77 25.32 -5.63
N GLY A 69 11.14 26.23 -6.55
CA GLY A 69 10.53 27.55 -6.67
C GLY A 69 11.47 28.55 -7.30
N ASP A 70 11.09 29.83 -7.30
CA ASP A 70 11.93 30.96 -7.71
C ASP A 70 12.89 31.31 -6.57
N VAL A 71 14.04 30.64 -6.53
CA VAL A 71 15.02 30.75 -5.45
C VAL A 71 16.44 30.86 -5.99
N ASN A 72 17.27 31.64 -5.30
CA ASN A 72 18.71 31.68 -5.55
C ASN A 72 19.38 30.53 -4.79
N PHE A 73 20.15 29.70 -5.51
CA PHE A 73 20.78 28.51 -4.93
C PHE A 73 21.76 28.85 -3.80
N GLU A 74 22.63 29.85 -3.97
CA GLU A 74 23.64 30.17 -2.96
C GLU A 74 23.01 30.74 -1.68
N GLU A 75 22.02 31.59 -1.80
CA GLU A 75 21.27 32.12 -0.63
C GLU A 75 20.56 31.02 0.13
N ILE A 76 19.87 30.10 -0.58
CA ILE A 76 19.17 28.98 0.03
C ILE A 76 20.13 28.01 0.67
N LYS A 77 21.26 27.71 0.02
CA LYS A 77 22.31 26.85 0.56
C LYS A 77 22.87 27.41 1.87
N GLU A 78 23.18 28.71 1.91
CA GLU A 78 23.64 29.36 3.14
C GLU A 78 22.63 29.27 4.27
N ARG A 79 21.36 29.57 4.00
CA ARG A 79 20.26 29.49 4.98
C ARG A 79 20.07 28.08 5.50
N VAL A 80 20.03 27.08 4.61
CA VAL A 80 19.88 25.66 4.96
C VAL A 80 21.06 25.20 5.80
N THR A 81 22.27 25.50 5.39
CA THR A 81 23.48 25.17 6.16
C THR A 81 23.41 25.74 7.57
N LYS A 82 23.06 27.00 7.72
CA LYS A 82 22.90 27.65 9.03
C LYS A 82 21.82 26.99 9.88
N LEU A 83 20.65 26.69 9.31
CA LEU A 83 19.52 26.09 10.03
C LEU A 83 19.81 24.66 10.52
N PHE A 84 20.54 23.88 9.73
CA PHE A 84 20.80 22.49 10.04
C PHE A 84 22.21 22.20 10.57
N SER A 85 23.05 23.24 10.75
CA SER A 85 24.44 23.08 11.25
C SER A 85 24.53 22.39 12.61
N ALA A 86 23.53 22.56 13.47
CA ALA A 86 23.48 21.92 14.79
C ALA A 86 22.92 20.50 14.78
N TRP A 87 22.42 20.00 13.63
CA TRP A 87 21.90 18.65 13.54
C TRP A 87 23.05 17.65 13.41
N GLU A 88 23.32 16.96 14.51
CA GLU A 88 24.44 16.00 14.58
C GLU A 88 24.24 14.82 13.63
N SER A 89 25.28 14.53 12.85
CA SER A 89 25.32 13.40 11.96
C SER A 89 25.63 12.12 12.75
N LYS A 90 24.79 11.11 12.61
CA LYS A 90 24.96 9.79 13.22
C LYS A 90 24.70 8.66 12.22
N GLU A 91 25.26 7.50 12.49
CA GLU A 91 24.91 6.29 11.72
C GLU A 91 23.47 5.89 12.00
N VAL A 92 22.77 5.53 10.94
CA VAL A 92 21.38 5.06 11.01
C VAL A 92 21.38 3.55 10.87
N VAL A 93 20.72 2.87 11.80
CA VAL A 93 20.58 1.43 11.77
C VAL A 93 19.70 1.04 10.58
N SER A 94 20.28 0.31 9.62
CA SER A 94 19.52 -0.29 8.53
C SER A 94 18.95 -1.62 8.97
N LYS A 95 17.61 -1.75 8.97
CA LYS A 95 16.94 -3.04 9.15
C LYS A 95 16.71 -3.68 7.79
N SER A 96 16.99 -4.97 7.70
CA SER A 96 16.58 -5.80 6.56
C SER A 96 15.38 -6.64 6.96
N PHE A 97 14.45 -6.80 6.02
CA PHE A 97 13.27 -7.62 6.21
C PHE A 97 13.25 -8.73 5.15
N PRO A 98 12.65 -9.90 5.43
CA PRO A 98 12.46 -10.92 4.42
C PRO A 98 11.73 -10.35 3.20
N LYS A 99 12.21 -10.70 2.00
CA LYS A 99 11.46 -10.34 0.79
C LYS A 99 10.22 -11.22 0.71
N PRO A 100 9.04 -10.65 0.47
CA PRO A 100 7.82 -11.41 0.31
C PRO A 100 7.90 -12.32 -0.93
N THR A 101 7.25 -13.47 -0.88
CA THR A 101 7.18 -14.44 -1.97
C THR A 101 5.73 -14.78 -2.26
N ASN A 102 5.40 -15.00 -3.52
CA ASN A 102 4.10 -15.54 -3.89
C ASN A 102 4.01 -17.03 -3.50
N PRO A 103 2.82 -17.53 -3.16
CA PRO A 103 2.59 -18.96 -2.98
C PRO A 103 2.85 -19.71 -4.28
N GLU A 104 3.22 -21.01 -4.18
CA GLU A 104 3.46 -21.87 -5.37
C GLU A 104 2.18 -22.15 -6.16
N ASN A 105 1.05 -22.19 -5.46
CA ASN A 105 -0.27 -22.41 -6.06
C ASN A 105 -1.20 -21.26 -5.71
N THR A 106 -2.25 -21.10 -6.49
CA THR A 106 -3.32 -20.13 -6.17
C THR A 106 -3.95 -20.47 -4.83
N GLU A 107 -3.96 -19.53 -3.92
CA GLU A 107 -4.62 -19.64 -2.62
C GLU A 107 -5.86 -18.77 -2.58
N ILE A 108 -6.92 -19.27 -1.99
CA ILE A 108 -8.14 -18.52 -1.73
C ILE A 108 -8.21 -18.23 -0.23
N ILE A 109 -8.13 -16.96 0.12
CA ILE A 109 -8.20 -16.51 1.50
C ILE A 109 -9.56 -15.85 1.73
N PHE A 110 -10.37 -16.47 2.56
CA PHE A 110 -11.70 -15.98 2.90
C PHE A 110 -11.69 -15.39 4.31
N VAL A 111 -12.20 -14.16 4.43
CA VAL A 111 -12.34 -13.46 5.70
C VAL A 111 -13.80 -13.09 5.89
N ASP A 112 -14.44 -13.68 6.91
CA ASP A 112 -15.83 -13.39 7.24
C ASP A 112 -15.94 -12.05 7.96
N MET A 113 -16.85 -11.20 7.46
CA MET A 113 -17.22 -9.92 8.07
C MET A 113 -18.71 -9.95 8.44
N PRO A 114 -19.04 -10.32 9.68
CA PRO A 114 -20.44 -10.40 10.11
C PRO A 114 -21.20 -9.09 9.87
N ASN A 115 -22.38 -9.20 9.28
CA ASN A 115 -23.25 -8.07 8.90
C ASN A 115 -22.69 -7.15 7.80
N GLY A 116 -21.62 -7.54 7.12
CA GLY A 116 -21.15 -6.85 5.92
C GLY A 116 -22.16 -6.97 4.79
N VAL A 117 -22.57 -5.85 4.20
CA VAL A 117 -23.51 -5.81 3.06
C VAL A 117 -22.82 -5.94 1.71
N GLN A 118 -21.50 -5.86 1.70
CA GLN A 118 -20.65 -5.98 0.53
C GLN A 118 -19.42 -6.82 0.85
N ALA A 119 -18.85 -7.44 -0.18
CA ALA A 119 -17.59 -8.14 -0.14
C ALA A 119 -16.54 -7.38 -0.96
N VAL A 120 -15.29 -7.38 -0.50
CA VAL A 120 -14.13 -6.99 -1.31
C VAL A 120 -13.52 -8.26 -1.89
N VAL A 121 -13.47 -8.33 -3.21
CA VAL A 121 -12.81 -9.41 -3.95
C VAL A 121 -11.53 -8.86 -4.56
N SER A 122 -10.40 -9.53 -4.32
CA SER A 122 -9.09 -9.08 -4.79
C SER A 122 -8.24 -10.23 -5.29
N VAL A 123 -7.50 -9.99 -6.35
CA VAL A 123 -6.37 -10.82 -6.81
C VAL A 123 -5.10 -10.02 -6.57
N ILE A 124 -4.14 -10.59 -5.86
CA ILE A 124 -2.91 -9.91 -5.46
C ILE A 124 -1.70 -10.81 -5.66
N ASN A 125 -0.61 -10.22 -6.17
CA ASN A 125 0.69 -10.88 -6.31
C ASN A 125 1.81 -9.91 -5.99
N THR A 126 2.86 -10.38 -5.32
CA THR A 126 4.10 -9.62 -5.16
C THR A 126 4.89 -9.63 -6.46
N ILE A 127 5.46 -8.48 -6.81
CA ILE A 127 6.25 -8.29 -8.03
C ILE A 127 7.53 -7.53 -7.74
N ASP A 128 8.59 -7.83 -8.48
CA ASP A 128 9.77 -6.97 -8.53
C ASP A 128 9.50 -5.87 -9.56
N PHE A 129 9.14 -4.67 -9.10
CA PHE A 129 8.73 -3.57 -9.97
C PHE A 129 9.23 -2.22 -9.45
N ASN A 130 9.99 -1.52 -10.29
CA ASN A 130 10.48 -0.19 -10.01
C ASN A 130 10.88 0.52 -11.33
N LYS A 131 11.15 1.83 -11.27
CA LYS A 131 11.44 2.67 -12.46
C LYS A 131 12.70 2.27 -13.25
N LYS A 132 13.53 1.35 -12.74
CA LYS A 132 14.73 0.87 -13.42
C LYS A 132 14.46 -0.35 -14.28
N GLU A 133 13.31 -0.99 -14.13
CA GLU A 133 12.93 -2.16 -14.92
C GLU A 133 12.69 -1.76 -16.38
N PRO A 134 13.21 -2.54 -17.35
CA PRO A 134 13.04 -2.26 -18.79
C PRO A 134 11.57 -2.14 -19.19
N ASP A 135 10.70 -2.93 -18.56
CA ASP A 135 9.27 -3.04 -18.87
C ASP A 135 8.39 -2.07 -18.07
N TYR A 136 9.00 -1.15 -17.31
CA TYR A 136 8.26 -0.25 -16.41
C TYR A 136 7.10 0.46 -17.11
N PHE A 137 7.36 1.16 -18.21
CA PHE A 137 6.32 1.89 -18.93
C PHE A 137 5.32 0.97 -19.62
N SER A 138 5.76 -0.17 -20.13
CA SER A 138 4.89 -1.18 -20.74
C SER A 138 3.90 -1.74 -19.72
N ALA A 139 4.37 -2.04 -18.50
CA ALA A 139 3.51 -2.51 -17.40
C ALA A 139 2.50 -1.44 -16.97
N LEU A 140 2.89 -0.15 -16.91
CA LEU A 140 1.96 0.93 -16.60
C LEU A 140 0.87 1.06 -17.67
N VAL A 141 1.22 0.94 -18.96
CA VAL A 141 0.24 0.96 -20.06
C VAL A 141 -0.68 -0.25 -19.99
N ALA A 142 -0.14 -1.45 -19.78
CA ALA A 142 -0.93 -2.67 -19.62
C ALA A 142 -1.92 -2.54 -18.45
N ASN A 143 -1.44 -2.08 -17.28
CA ASN A 143 -2.31 -1.83 -16.14
C ASN A 143 -3.39 -0.77 -16.45
N ARG A 144 -3.07 0.27 -17.22
CA ARG A 144 -4.05 1.28 -17.64
C ARG A 144 -5.16 0.70 -18.49
N ILE A 145 -4.84 -0.24 -19.39
CA ILE A 145 -5.80 -0.97 -20.21
C ILE A 145 -6.66 -1.90 -19.36
N LEU A 146 -6.04 -2.62 -18.42
CA LEU A 146 -6.73 -3.59 -17.57
C LEU A 146 -7.71 -2.91 -16.61
N GLY A 147 -7.23 -2.03 -15.76
CA GLY A 147 -8.06 -1.46 -14.69
C GLY A 147 -7.51 -0.17 -14.07
N GLY A 148 -6.57 0.51 -14.72
CA GLY A 148 -5.99 1.75 -14.23
C GLY A 148 -6.91 2.98 -14.33
N GLY A 149 -8.20 2.80 -14.54
CA GLY A 149 -9.19 3.89 -14.59
C GLY A 149 -10.54 3.44 -15.13
N GLY A 150 -11.51 4.39 -15.18
CA GLY A 150 -12.90 4.14 -15.56
C GLY A 150 -13.17 3.73 -17.02
N ALA A 151 -12.14 3.58 -17.84
CA ALA A 151 -12.24 3.01 -19.20
C ALA A 151 -11.49 1.68 -19.32
N GLY A 152 -11.00 1.12 -18.21
CA GLY A 152 -10.31 -0.16 -18.20
C GLY A 152 -11.25 -1.35 -18.38
N ARG A 153 -10.70 -2.49 -18.78
CA ARG A 153 -11.44 -3.76 -18.99
C ARG A 153 -12.23 -4.16 -17.75
N LEU A 154 -11.60 -4.12 -16.57
CA LEU A 154 -12.23 -4.45 -15.27
C LEU A 154 -13.46 -3.58 -14.98
N PHE A 155 -13.34 -2.27 -15.21
CA PHE A 155 -14.44 -1.35 -14.99
C PHE A 155 -15.59 -1.61 -15.96
N ASN A 156 -15.30 -1.78 -17.24
CA ASN A 156 -16.32 -2.06 -18.26
C ASN A 156 -17.05 -3.37 -17.97
N ASN A 157 -16.31 -4.46 -17.64
CA ASN A 157 -16.89 -5.76 -17.34
C ASN A 157 -17.77 -5.70 -16.07
N LEU A 158 -17.17 -5.39 -14.91
CA LEU A 158 -17.87 -5.57 -13.63
C LEU A 158 -18.87 -4.45 -13.32
N ARG A 159 -18.61 -3.22 -13.79
CA ARG A 159 -19.51 -2.10 -13.56
C ARG A 159 -20.50 -1.88 -14.70
N GLU A 160 -20.02 -1.66 -15.94
CA GLU A 160 -20.90 -1.22 -17.03
C GLU A 160 -21.76 -2.38 -17.57
N GLU A 161 -21.17 -3.56 -17.76
CA GLU A 161 -21.89 -4.71 -18.31
C GLU A 161 -22.71 -5.46 -17.25
N LYS A 162 -22.10 -5.72 -16.08
CA LYS A 162 -22.72 -6.57 -15.04
C LYS A 162 -23.43 -5.80 -13.93
N GLY A 163 -23.07 -4.53 -13.68
CA GLY A 163 -23.67 -3.72 -12.64
C GLY A 163 -23.46 -4.25 -11.21
N TRP A 164 -22.36 -4.98 -10.96
CA TRP A 164 -22.08 -5.62 -9.68
C TRP A 164 -21.37 -4.72 -8.67
N THR A 165 -20.72 -3.67 -9.16
CA THR A 165 -19.89 -2.76 -8.38
C THR A 165 -20.05 -1.31 -8.85
N TYR A 166 -19.62 -0.36 -8.05
CA TYR A 166 -19.42 1.03 -8.46
C TYR A 166 -18.10 1.23 -9.23
N GLY A 167 -17.17 0.28 -9.15
CA GLY A 167 -15.93 0.28 -9.89
C GLY A 167 -15.06 -0.93 -9.58
N SER A 168 -14.31 -1.37 -10.58
CA SER A 168 -13.30 -2.41 -10.47
C SER A 168 -12.02 -1.89 -11.11
N TYR A 169 -10.91 -2.01 -10.38
CA TYR A 169 -9.66 -1.38 -10.75
C TYR A 169 -8.47 -2.30 -10.52
N SER A 170 -7.39 -2.02 -11.23
CA SER A 170 -6.09 -2.62 -10.95
C SER A 170 -5.03 -1.57 -10.66
N GLY A 171 -4.00 -1.96 -9.92
CA GLY A 171 -2.88 -1.11 -9.56
C GLY A 171 -1.57 -1.88 -9.45
N ILE A 172 -0.48 -1.17 -9.67
CA ILE A 172 0.89 -1.66 -9.50
C ILE A 172 1.57 -0.77 -8.47
N SER A 173 2.10 -1.37 -7.41
CA SER A 173 2.90 -0.69 -6.40
C SER A 173 4.38 -0.87 -6.70
N GLU A 174 5.12 0.24 -6.72
CA GLU A 174 6.57 0.23 -6.89
C GLU A 174 7.28 0.02 -5.55
N SER A 175 8.41 -0.69 -5.55
CA SER A 175 9.31 -0.75 -4.41
C SER A 175 10.77 -0.89 -4.82
N TYR A 176 11.66 -0.23 -4.05
CA TYR A 176 13.12 -0.29 -4.24
C TYR A 176 13.84 -1.09 -3.14
N LYS A 177 13.19 -1.30 -2.01
CA LYS A 177 13.79 -1.98 -0.85
C LYS A 177 13.23 -3.36 -0.59
N THR A 178 12.01 -3.60 -1.02
CA THR A 178 11.30 -4.88 -0.93
C THR A 178 10.62 -5.16 -2.27
N LYS A 179 9.70 -6.10 -2.34
CA LYS A 179 8.83 -6.24 -3.51
C LYS A 179 7.68 -5.25 -3.47
N GLY A 180 7.26 -4.77 -4.63
CA GLY A 180 5.95 -4.18 -4.81
C GLY A 180 4.88 -5.26 -4.95
N TYR A 181 3.67 -4.86 -5.32
CA TYR A 181 2.59 -5.80 -5.63
C TYR A 181 1.76 -5.30 -6.81
N PHE A 182 1.14 -6.25 -7.48
CA PHE A 182 0.02 -6.03 -8.38
C PHE A 182 -1.26 -6.38 -7.64
N ILE A 183 -2.31 -5.61 -7.84
CA ILE A 183 -3.64 -5.88 -7.31
C ILE A 183 -4.70 -5.59 -8.36
N ALA A 184 -5.70 -6.48 -8.47
CA ALA A 184 -6.96 -6.23 -9.16
C ALA A 184 -8.08 -6.48 -8.17
N GLN A 185 -9.03 -5.54 -8.04
CA GLN A 185 -10.07 -5.62 -7.01
C GLN A 185 -11.39 -4.99 -7.41
N ALA A 186 -12.45 -5.45 -6.76
CA ALA A 186 -13.78 -4.88 -6.81
C ALA A 186 -14.47 -5.01 -5.45
N GLN A 187 -15.25 -4.00 -5.06
CA GLN A 187 -16.19 -4.10 -3.96
C GLN A 187 -17.58 -4.37 -4.54
N VAL A 188 -18.16 -5.53 -4.23
CA VAL A 188 -19.37 -6.04 -4.85
C VAL A 188 -20.42 -6.41 -3.80
N ARG A 189 -21.67 -6.63 -4.23
CA ARG A 189 -22.68 -7.24 -3.37
C ARG A 189 -22.28 -8.67 -3.03
N ASN A 190 -22.64 -9.14 -1.83
CA ASN A 190 -22.28 -10.48 -1.34
C ASN A 190 -22.73 -11.61 -2.29
N GLU A 191 -23.91 -11.46 -2.91
CA GLU A 191 -24.51 -12.49 -3.76
C GLU A 191 -23.71 -12.76 -5.06
N VAL A 192 -22.81 -11.86 -5.44
CA VAL A 192 -22.03 -11.96 -6.69
C VAL A 192 -20.53 -12.01 -6.43
N ALA A 193 -20.10 -12.21 -5.20
CA ALA A 193 -18.69 -12.19 -4.83
C ALA A 193 -17.88 -13.31 -5.51
N ASP A 194 -18.42 -14.51 -5.60
CA ASP A 194 -17.84 -15.66 -6.30
C ASP A 194 -17.72 -15.41 -7.81
N SER A 195 -18.79 -14.90 -8.40
CA SER A 195 -18.85 -14.56 -9.83
C SER A 195 -17.88 -13.42 -10.17
N ALA A 196 -17.74 -12.43 -9.29
CA ALA A 196 -16.78 -11.35 -9.44
C ALA A 196 -15.33 -11.85 -9.38
N ALA A 197 -15.02 -12.83 -8.53
CA ALA A 197 -13.71 -13.47 -8.49
C ALA A 197 -13.36 -14.16 -9.82
N VAL A 198 -14.31 -14.89 -10.39
CA VAL A 198 -14.15 -15.55 -11.70
C VAL A 198 -13.92 -14.52 -12.80
N GLU A 199 -14.70 -13.41 -12.81
CA GLU A 199 -14.53 -12.38 -13.84
C GLU A 199 -13.21 -11.60 -13.69
N LEU A 200 -12.77 -11.32 -12.45
CA LEU A 200 -11.45 -10.73 -12.23
C LEU A 200 -10.34 -11.62 -12.80
N LEU A 201 -10.40 -12.93 -12.56
CA LEU A 201 -9.41 -13.88 -13.11
C LEU A 201 -9.44 -13.95 -14.64
N LYS A 202 -10.62 -13.96 -15.26
CA LYS A 202 -10.74 -13.94 -16.73
C LYS A 202 -10.16 -12.69 -17.39
N GLU A 203 -10.25 -11.53 -16.71
CA GLU A 203 -9.69 -10.30 -17.23
C GLU A 203 -8.16 -10.24 -17.10
N LEU A 204 -7.59 -11.09 -16.24
CA LEU A 204 -6.15 -11.21 -16.04
C LEU A 204 -5.47 -12.16 -17.04
N ASP A 205 -6.24 -13.08 -17.64
CA ASP A 205 -5.79 -14.00 -18.70
C ASP A 205 -5.78 -13.28 -20.07
#